data_a90462c48d86f0da0d90b3f8ee8a0944
#
_entry.id   a90462c48d86f0da0d90b3f8ee8a0944
#
_cell.length_a   1.000
_cell.length_b   1.000
_cell.length_c   1.000
_cell.angle_alpha   90.00
_cell.angle_beta   90.00
_cell.angle_gamma   90.00
#
_symmetry.space_group_name_H-M   'P 1'
#
loop_
_entity.id
_entity.type
_entity.pdbx_description
1 polymer ?
#
loop_
_entity_poly.entity_id
_entity_poly.type
_entity_poly.pdbx_seq_one_letter_code
_entity_poly.pdbx_strand_id
1 'polypeptide(L)'
;MNKRNLISSVMAILMPMFLFGQEVTEVKIETNIGGVVIDESNNPIVGANVIVEGTDLGSAADADGYYSIELEEGSYTLTASAIGYESQSSEVSIKEGDKGITNFTLVISAVEMSALEVLASRAGEKTPVAYTTVDKAELEFRLGSQDVPMALSTTPSVYATQQGGGAGDARINVRGFNQRNVAVMINGVPQNDMENGWVYWSNWDGVADAAQSIQMQRGLSAVNLATPSIGGTLNIITDPASHEKGGKYKQEVGAGGFLKSTFNWNSGLINDKFAMSGTVVRKTGDGIIDKTWTDAWAYYMGASYQANEDNRFELYAVGAPQRHGQNLYKQNIGAYDADFAASVDGYDETALGEDGKFKDVGRFFNQNWSPISSDYKGKQYWYMYGVGGLFGNGNQDRYNPNFLNERENYFHKPLVNLNHFMNINDKTRLSSVLYWSGGSGGGTG
;
A
#
# COMPACT_ATOMS: atom_id res chain seq x y z
N MET A 1 -17.42 -49.66 21.34
CA MET A 1 -18.02 -49.47 22.68
C MET A 1 -17.96 -47.99 22.98
N ASN A 2 -19.05 -47.25 22.76
CA ASN A 2 -19.96 -46.66 23.74
C ASN A 2 -19.28 -45.62 24.63
N LYS A 3 -19.72 -44.35 24.75
CA LYS A 3 -21.04 -43.66 24.86
C LYS A 3 -20.76 -42.16 24.73
N ARG A 4 -21.40 -41.32 24.01
CA ARG A 4 -22.74 -40.71 24.11
C ARG A 4 -23.15 -40.39 25.57
N ASN A 5 -23.32 -39.06 25.83
CA ASN A 5 -24.47 -38.37 26.38
C ASN A 5 -24.04 -36.99 26.84
N LEU A 6 -24.56 -35.88 26.33
CA LEU A 6 -25.88 -35.29 26.55
C LEU A 6 -26.04 -34.78 27.97
N ILE A 7 -26.00 -33.45 28.18
CA ILE A 7 -26.77 -32.79 29.23
C ILE A 7 -27.28 -31.45 28.69
N SER A 8 -28.55 -31.46 28.31
CA SER A 8 -29.41 -30.29 28.32
C SER A 8 -29.78 -30.00 29.77
N SER A 9 -29.62 -28.76 30.20
CA SER A 9 -30.28 -28.30 31.43
C SER A 9 -31.02 -27.01 31.11
N VAL A 10 -32.30 -27.15 30.95
CA VAL A 10 -33.34 -26.15 31.09
C VAL A 10 -33.33 -25.65 32.50
N MET A 11 -33.17 -24.37 32.70
CA MET A 11 -33.47 -23.73 33.97
C MET A 11 -34.46 -22.60 33.73
N ALA A 12 -35.71 -22.94 33.86
CA ALA A 12 -36.81 -22.00 34.03
C ALA A 12 -36.75 -21.45 35.44
N ILE A 13 -36.58 -20.15 35.61
CA ILE A 13 -36.79 -19.48 36.89
C ILE A 13 -37.74 -18.31 36.66
N LEU A 14 -38.91 -18.52 37.23
CA LEU A 14 -39.93 -17.60 37.72
C LEU A 14 -39.62 -16.09 37.62
N MET A 15 -40.50 -15.44 36.90
CA MET A 15 -40.80 -14.03 36.95
C MET A 15 -41.58 -13.67 38.18
N PRO A 16 -41.24 -12.67 38.97
CA PRO A 16 -42.23 -11.92 39.73
C PRO A 16 -42.72 -10.74 38.91
N MET A 17 -43.98 -10.73 38.63
CA MET A 17 -44.76 -9.59 38.18
C MET A 17 -44.67 -8.48 39.24
N PHE A 18 -43.98 -7.38 38.89
CA PHE A 18 -44.19 -6.11 39.55
C PHE A 18 -44.86 -5.17 38.55
N LEU A 19 -46.16 -5.00 38.73
CA LEU A 19 -46.86 -3.81 38.29
C LEU A 19 -46.42 -2.65 39.17
N PHE A 20 -46.12 -1.53 38.56
CA PHE A 20 -46.39 -0.12 38.86
C PHE A 20 -45.22 0.76 38.45
N GLY A 21 -45.54 1.64 37.54
CA GLY A 21 -44.77 2.77 37.11
C GLY A 21 -45.10 3.10 35.65
N GLN A 22 -46.19 3.83 35.43
CA GLN A 22 -46.28 4.61 34.20
C GLN A 22 -45.12 5.62 34.27
N GLU A 23 -44.01 5.30 33.62
CA GLU A 23 -43.09 6.34 33.21
C GLU A 23 -43.82 7.21 32.20
N VAL A 24 -44.07 8.44 32.61
CA VAL A 24 -44.40 9.51 31.70
C VAL A 24 -43.23 9.58 30.75
N THR A 25 -43.39 9.06 29.56
CA THR A 25 -42.43 9.29 28.48
C THR A 25 -42.51 10.80 28.22
N GLU A 26 -41.53 11.55 28.76
CA GLU A 26 -41.29 12.90 28.29
C GLU A 26 -41.14 12.78 26.77
N VAL A 27 -42.02 13.37 26.07
CA VAL A 27 -41.89 13.55 24.62
C VAL A 27 -40.70 14.52 24.47
N LYS A 28 -39.50 13.98 24.28
CA LYS A 28 -38.34 14.76 23.92
C LYS A 28 -38.68 15.49 22.62
N ILE A 29 -38.84 16.78 22.69
CA ILE A 29 -39.03 17.60 21.48
C ILE A 29 -37.65 17.70 20.84
N GLU A 30 -37.40 16.87 19.86
CA GLU A 30 -36.18 16.90 19.07
C GLU A 30 -36.13 18.21 18.26
N THR A 31 -35.06 18.95 18.44
CA THR A 31 -34.80 20.19 17.71
C THR A 31 -33.89 19.89 16.54
N ASN A 32 -34.31 20.25 15.34
CA ASN A 32 -33.53 20.04 14.13
C ASN A 32 -32.77 21.31 13.75
N ILE A 33 -31.43 21.19 13.63
CA ILE A 33 -30.63 22.19 12.98
C ILE A 33 -30.29 21.73 11.56
N GLY A 34 -30.46 22.59 10.59
CA GLY A 34 -30.17 22.30 9.19
C GLY A 34 -29.64 23.52 8.46
N GLY A 35 -29.28 23.36 7.22
CA GLY A 35 -28.77 24.42 6.37
C GLY A 35 -28.23 23.87 5.06
N VAL A 36 -27.57 24.73 4.31
CA VAL A 36 -26.91 24.38 3.07
C VAL A 36 -25.39 24.57 3.19
N VAL A 37 -24.65 23.67 2.55
CA VAL A 37 -23.22 23.81 2.34
C VAL A 37 -22.99 24.11 0.88
N ILE A 38 -22.44 25.29 0.60
CA ILE A 38 -22.21 25.82 -0.76
C ILE A 38 -20.75 26.27 -0.91
N ASP A 39 -20.30 26.45 -2.15
CA ASP A 39 -19.07 27.12 -2.49
C ASP A 39 -19.24 28.66 -2.64
N GLU A 40 -18.15 29.38 -2.86
CA GLU A 40 -18.17 30.83 -3.09
C GLU A 40 -18.95 31.25 -4.36
N SER A 41 -19.18 30.29 -5.29
CA SER A 41 -19.98 30.49 -6.49
C SER A 41 -21.45 30.14 -6.30
N ASN A 42 -21.88 29.83 -5.06
CA ASN A 42 -23.21 29.36 -4.68
C ASN A 42 -23.58 27.98 -5.28
N ASN A 43 -22.62 27.13 -5.66
CA ASN A 43 -22.94 25.78 -6.04
C ASN A 43 -23.01 24.90 -4.78
N PRO A 44 -23.97 23.92 -4.73
CA PRO A 44 -24.04 23.00 -3.61
C PRO A 44 -22.84 22.06 -3.56
N ILE A 45 -22.31 21.83 -2.36
CA ILE A 45 -21.22 20.90 -2.12
C ILE A 45 -21.80 19.56 -1.66
N VAL A 46 -22.05 18.68 -2.61
CA VAL A 46 -22.62 17.35 -2.38
C VAL A 46 -21.68 16.48 -1.54
N GLY A 47 -22.22 15.87 -0.47
CA GLY A 47 -21.44 15.01 0.41
C GLY A 47 -20.49 15.77 1.37
N ALA A 48 -20.65 17.09 1.50
CA ALA A 48 -19.98 17.82 2.56
C ALA A 48 -20.39 17.26 3.93
N ASN A 49 -19.45 17.06 4.81
CA ASN A 49 -19.70 16.49 6.14
C ASN A 49 -19.83 17.61 7.18
N VAL A 50 -20.95 17.67 7.87
CA VAL A 50 -21.19 18.61 8.96
C VAL A 50 -21.23 17.81 10.25
N ILE A 51 -20.27 18.05 11.16
CA ILE A 51 -20.12 17.35 12.44
C ILE A 51 -20.37 18.32 13.61
N VAL A 52 -20.81 17.78 14.71
CA VAL A 52 -20.92 18.47 16.01
C VAL A 52 -19.65 18.18 16.80
N GLU A 53 -18.83 19.17 17.04
CA GLU A 53 -17.54 19.00 17.71
C GLU A 53 -17.69 18.35 19.09
N GLY A 54 -16.83 17.39 19.38
CA GLY A 54 -16.84 16.66 20.66
C GLY A 54 -17.93 15.58 20.80
N THR A 55 -18.66 15.30 19.73
CA THR A 55 -19.69 14.23 19.69
C THR A 55 -19.50 13.34 18.45
N ASP A 56 -20.25 12.22 18.38
CA ASP A 56 -20.32 11.36 17.20
C ASP A 56 -21.48 11.76 16.25
N LEU A 57 -22.09 12.93 16.46
CA LEU A 57 -23.23 13.39 15.67
C LEU A 57 -22.76 14.19 14.45
N GLY A 58 -23.38 13.92 13.31
CA GLY A 58 -23.10 14.62 12.06
C GLY A 58 -24.06 14.21 10.95
N SER A 59 -24.00 14.95 9.84
CA SER A 59 -24.80 14.71 8.65
C SER A 59 -23.99 15.02 7.40
N ALA A 60 -24.18 14.24 6.33
CA ALA A 60 -23.65 14.57 5.03
C ALA A 60 -24.66 15.38 4.23
N ALA A 61 -24.19 16.38 3.49
CA ALA A 61 -25.02 17.21 2.61
C ALA A 61 -25.51 16.38 1.41
N ASP A 62 -26.77 16.55 1.06
CA ASP A 62 -27.44 15.89 -0.08
C ASP A 62 -27.06 16.51 -1.45
N ALA A 63 -27.75 16.11 -2.51
CA ALA A 63 -27.50 16.57 -3.88
C ALA A 63 -27.72 18.08 -4.08
N ASP A 64 -28.50 18.72 -3.22
CA ASP A 64 -28.80 20.15 -3.21
C ASP A 64 -27.97 20.89 -2.15
N GLY A 65 -27.02 20.18 -1.49
CA GLY A 65 -26.16 20.73 -0.44
C GLY A 65 -26.84 20.83 0.93
N TYR A 66 -28.05 20.31 1.12
CA TYR A 66 -28.77 20.37 2.39
C TYR A 66 -28.28 19.33 3.39
N TYR A 67 -28.13 19.73 4.66
CA TYR A 67 -27.85 18.85 5.78
C TYR A 67 -28.88 19.07 6.91
N SER A 68 -29.08 18.10 7.75
CA SER A 68 -29.93 18.19 8.95
C SER A 68 -29.37 17.31 10.05
N ILE A 69 -29.27 17.86 11.27
CA ILE A 69 -28.78 17.17 12.47
C ILE A 69 -29.79 17.38 13.59
N GLU A 70 -30.15 16.30 14.29
CA GLU A 70 -31.02 16.34 15.46
C GLU A 70 -30.17 16.57 16.71
N LEU A 71 -30.45 17.65 17.45
CA LEU A 71 -29.71 18.03 18.63
C LEU A 71 -30.65 18.35 19.79
N GLU A 72 -30.18 18.14 21.00
CA GLU A 72 -30.87 18.57 22.22
C GLU A 72 -30.65 20.07 22.45
N GLU A 73 -31.35 20.68 23.42
CA GLU A 73 -31.10 22.05 23.85
C GLU A 73 -29.67 22.19 24.35
N GLY A 74 -28.95 23.20 23.84
CA GLY A 74 -27.55 23.42 24.20
C GLY A 74 -26.81 24.36 23.25
N SER A 75 -25.54 24.57 23.56
CA SER A 75 -24.61 25.29 22.68
C SER A 75 -23.62 24.33 22.08
N TYR A 76 -23.46 24.38 20.78
CA TYR A 76 -22.64 23.45 19.99
C TYR A 76 -21.78 24.22 19.01
N THR A 77 -20.66 23.62 18.64
CA THR A 77 -19.87 24.05 17.49
C THR A 77 -20.10 23.07 16.35
N LEU A 78 -20.66 23.54 15.25
CA LEU A 78 -20.79 22.77 14.03
C LEU A 78 -19.62 23.06 13.12
N THR A 79 -19.01 22.02 12.57
CA THR A 79 -17.89 22.14 11.63
C THR A 79 -18.27 21.45 10.32
N ALA A 80 -18.36 22.25 9.26
CA ALA A 80 -18.56 21.76 7.90
C ALA A 80 -17.20 21.55 7.22
N SER A 81 -17.05 20.42 6.56
CA SER A 81 -15.84 20.04 5.83
C SER A 81 -16.19 19.30 4.55
N ALA A 82 -15.45 19.53 3.51
CA ALA A 82 -15.57 18.77 2.25
C ALA A 82 -14.18 18.61 1.63
N ILE A 83 -14.00 17.55 0.85
CA ILE A 83 -12.76 17.37 0.10
C ILE A 83 -12.63 18.51 -0.90
N GLY A 84 -11.55 19.29 -0.84
CA GLY A 84 -11.33 20.44 -1.70
C GLY A 84 -11.64 21.78 -1.10
N TYR A 85 -12.08 21.82 0.14
CA TYR A 85 -12.52 23.04 0.77
C TYR A 85 -11.91 23.21 2.15
N GLU A 86 -11.71 24.46 2.57
CA GLU A 86 -11.36 24.79 3.94
C GLU A 86 -12.55 24.50 4.85
N SER A 87 -12.28 23.85 5.99
CA SER A 87 -13.32 23.59 6.97
C SER A 87 -13.77 24.89 7.62
N GLN A 88 -15.07 25.07 7.80
CA GLN A 88 -15.68 26.21 8.44
C GLN A 88 -16.43 25.78 9.69
N SER A 89 -16.19 26.45 10.81
CA SER A 89 -16.89 26.19 12.07
C SER A 89 -17.84 27.34 12.41
N SER A 90 -18.97 27.01 13.02
CA SER A 90 -19.97 27.97 13.48
C SER A 90 -20.51 27.57 14.85
N GLU A 91 -20.54 28.51 15.79
CA GLU A 91 -21.19 28.28 17.08
C GLU A 91 -22.71 28.50 16.95
N VAL A 92 -23.48 27.55 17.44
CA VAL A 92 -24.94 27.57 17.41
C VAL A 92 -25.48 27.33 18.83
N SER A 93 -26.54 28.05 19.19
CA SER A 93 -27.26 27.87 20.45
C SER A 93 -28.69 27.49 20.13
N ILE A 94 -29.08 26.32 20.58
CA ILE A 94 -30.38 25.70 20.28
C ILE A 94 -31.24 25.75 21.54
N LYS A 95 -32.47 26.21 21.40
CA LYS A 95 -33.48 26.19 22.43
C LYS A 95 -34.58 25.21 22.08
N GLU A 96 -35.30 24.72 23.09
CA GLU A 96 -36.41 23.80 22.91
C GLU A 96 -37.42 24.27 21.86
N GLY A 97 -37.64 23.47 20.82
CA GLY A 97 -38.58 23.75 19.72
C GLY A 97 -38.03 24.63 18.60
N ASP A 98 -36.77 25.06 18.66
CA ASP A 98 -36.13 25.84 17.57
C ASP A 98 -35.81 24.98 16.35
N LYS A 99 -36.09 25.53 15.16
CA LYS A 99 -35.53 25.05 13.89
C LYS A 99 -34.41 26.01 13.49
N GLY A 100 -33.17 25.69 13.91
CA GLY A 100 -32.02 26.49 13.57
C GLY A 100 -31.62 26.31 12.10
N ILE A 101 -31.25 27.42 11.43
CA ILE A 101 -30.67 27.37 10.09
C ILE A 101 -29.23 27.90 10.19
N THR A 102 -28.26 27.04 9.84
CA THR A 102 -26.84 27.43 9.76
C THR A 102 -26.31 27.03 8.40
N ASN A 103 -25.96 28.02 7.59
CA ASN A 103 -25.39 27.78 6.27
C ASN A 103 -23.87 27.90 6.33
N PHE A 104 -23.18 27.08 5.55
CA PHE A 104 -21.74 27.13 5.40
C PHE A 104 -21.39 27.50 3.96
N THR A 105 -20.48 28.44 3.80
CA THR A 105 -19.89 28.75 2.50
C THR A 105 -18.43 28.36 2.57
N LEU A 106 -18.11 27.20 2.03
CA LEU A 106 -16.75 26.71 2.07
C LEU A 106 -15.94 27.33 0.94
N VAL A 107 -14.76 27.79 1.30
CA VAL A 107 -13.77 28.33 0.36
C VAL A 107 -12.96 27.17 -0.19
N ILE A 108 -12.68 27.17 -1.48
CA ILE A 108 -11.80 26.16 -2.08
C ILE A 108 -10.44 26.27 -1.38
N SER A 109 -10.01 25.18 -0.74
CA SER A 109 -8.69 25.15 -0.13
C SER A 109 -7.63 25.31 -1.19
N ALA A 110 -6.87 26.40 -1.14
CA ALA A 110 -5.72 26.62 -2.03
C ALA A 110 -4.65 25.50 -1.90
N VAL A 111 -4.72 24.72 -0.84
CA VAL A 111 -3.84 23.57 -0.57
C VAL A 111 -4.28 22.32 -1.32
N GLU A 112 -5.52 22.23 -1.74
CA GLU A 112 -6.04 21.10 -2.51
C GLU A 112 -5.88 21.19 -4.03
N MET A 113 -5.08 22.03 -4.53
CA MET A 113 -4.40 21.64 -5.77
C MET A 113 -3.45 20.50 -5.41
N SER A 114 -4.08 19.35 -5.14
CA SER A 114 -3.36 18.17 -4.70
C SER A 114 -2.27 17.86 -5.72
N ALA A 115 -1.11 17.47 -5.26
CA ALA A 115 -0.08 16.85 -6.10
C ALA A 115 -0.67 15.77 -7.02
N LEU A 116 -1.83 15.23 -6.67
CA LEU A 116 -2.63 14.29 -7.43
C LEU A 116 -3.14 14.83 -8.77
N GLU A 117 -3.58 16.07 -8.85
CA GLU A 117 -4.11 16.65 -10.10
C GLU A 117 -3.02 17.23 -11.00
N VAL A 118 -1.88 17.60 -10.43
CA VAL A 118 -0.83 18.32 -11.15
C VAL A 118 0.20 17.41 -11.78
N LEU A 119 0.34 16.14 -11.31
CA LEU A 119 1.24 15.20 -11.97
C LEU A 119 0.68 14.81 -13.33
N ALA A 120 1.32 15.34 -14.37
CA ALA A 120 1.01 15.04 -15.77
C ALA A 120 0.97 13.53 -16.11
N SER A 121 1.49 12.69 -15.22
CA SER A 121 1.51 11.22 -15.33
C SER A 121 0.25 10.53 -14.80
N ARG A 122 -0.72 11.25 -14.21
CA ARG A 122 -1.98 10.67 -13.70
C ARG A 122 -3.14 10.92 -14.64
N ALA A 123 -4.04 9.93 -14.69
CA ALA A 123 -5.32 10.08 -15.35
C ALA A 123 -6.34 10.67 -14.38
N GLY A 124 -7.08 11.66 -14.83
CA GLY A 124 -8.26 12.21 -14.16
C GLY A 124 -9.54 11.80 -14.88
N GLU A 125 -10.68 12.23 -14.40
CA GLU A 125 -11.99 11.87 -14.96
C GLU A 125 -12.16 12.23 -16.44
N LYS A 126 -11.51 13.31 -16.89
CA LYS A 126 -11.54 13.77 -18.28
C LYS A 126 -10.51 13.08 -19.19
N THR A 127 -9.68 12.20 -18.63
CA THR A 127 -8.63 11.51 -19.38
C THR A 127 -9.19 10.26 -20.05
N PRO A 128 -9.10 10.08 -21.37
CA PRO A 128 -9.72 8.97 -22.08
C PRO A 128 -8.92 7.66 -21.97
N VAL A 129 -8.55 7.28 -20.74
CA VAL A 129 -7.84 6.02 -20.43
C VAL A 129 -8.53 5.30 -19.29
N ALA A 130 -8.50 3.97 -19.33
CA ALA A 130 -8.99 3.16 -18.22
C ALA A 130 -7.98 3.19 -17.08
N TYR A 131 -8.38 3.63 -15.91
CA TYR A 131 -7.53 3.62 -14.72
C TYR A 131 -8.27 3.07 -13.50
N THR A 132 -7.51 2.71 -12.48
CA THR A 132 -7.99 2.34 -11.14
C THR A 132 -7.07 3.01 -10.14
N THR A 133 -7.65 3.66 -9.16
CA THR A 133 -6.91 4.22 -8.02
C THR A 133 -7.18 3.36 -6.80
N VAL A 134 -6.13 2.93 -6.12
CA VAL A 134 -6.18 2.25 -4.82
C VAL A 134 -5.75 3.29 -3.80
N ASP A 135 -6.64 3.64 -2.90
CA ASP A 135 -6.41 4.65 -1.87
C ASP A 135 -5.60 4.10 -0.68
N LYS A 136 -5.24 4.98 0.24
CA LYS A 136 -4.45 4.62 1.42
C LYS A 136 -5.10 3.56 2.30
N ALA A 137 -6.40 3.67 2.55
CA ALA A 137 -7.12 2.74 3.41
C ALA A 137 -7.14 1.33 2.80
N GLU A 138 -7.37 1.25 1.50
CA GLU A 138 -7.33 0.01 0.75
C GLU A 138 -5.91 -0.59 0.68
N LEU A 139 -4.88 0.24 0.49
CA LEU A 139 -3.48 -0.19 0.55
C LEU A 139 -3.11 -0.76 1.92
N GLU A 140 -3.47 -0.09 3.00
CA GLU A 140 -3.21 -0.55 4.36
C GLU A 140 -3.87 -1.89 4.67
N PHE A 141 -5.06 -2.14 4.11
CA PHE A 141 -5.77 -3.40 4.26
C PHE A 141 -5.16 -4.53 3.42
N ARG A 142 -4.76 -4.24 2.18
CA ARG A 142 -4.32 -5.26 1.22
C ARG A 142 -2.84 -5.61 1.31
N LEU A 143 -2.00 -4.65 1.70
CA LEU A 143 -0.55 -4.82 1.57
C LEU A 143 -0.03 -5.93 2.50
N GLY A 144 -0.33 -5.88 3.80
CA GLY A 144 0.11 -6.88 4.78
C GLY A 144 1.61 -7.18 4.66
N SER A 145 1.94 -8.45 4.46
CA SER A 145 3.30 -8.94 4.22
C SER A 145 3.73 -8.89 2.74
N GLN A 146 2.84 -8.44 1.86
CA GLN A 146 3.01 -8.55 0.42
C GLN A 146 3.78 -7.36 -0.17
N ASP A 147 4.34 -7.58 -1.35
CA ASP A 147 4.97 -6.52 -2.12
C ASP A 147 3.93 -5.62 -2.82
N VAL A 148 4.33 -4.40 -3.17
CA VAL A 148 3.46 -3.38 -3.79
C VAL A 148 2.58 -3.92 -4.95
N PRO A 149 3.10 -4.71 -5.91
CA PRO A 149 2.27 -5.25 -7.00
C PRO A 149 1.08 -6.07 -6.53
N MET A 150 1.20 -6.77 -5.40
CA MET A 150 0.14 -7.63 -4.88
C MET A 150 -1.08 -6.85 -4.43
N ALA A 151 -0.91 -5.61 -3.96
CA ALA A 151 -2.02 -4.71 -3.64
C ALA A 151 -2.92 -4.38 -4.85
N LEU A 152 -2.40 -4.60 -6.07
CA LEU A 152 -3.11 -4.37 -7.33
C LEU A 152 -3.71 -5.64 -7.93
N SER A 153 -3.59 -6.79 -7.28
CA SER A 153 -4.04 -8.11 -7.81
C SER A 153 -5.52 -8.17 -8.15
N THR A 154 -6.35 -7.34 -7.53
CA THR A 154 -7.80 -7.22 -7.81
C THR A 154 -8.13 -6.17 -8.88
N THR A 155 -7.12 -5.43 -9.36
CA THR A 155 -7.32 -4.44 -10.43
C THR A 155 -7.58 -5.16 -11.76
N PRO A 156 -8.65 -4.82 -12.51
CA PRO A 156 -8.94 -5.44 -13.79
C PRO A 156 -7.75 -5.37 -14.76
N SER A 157 -7.48 -6.47 -15.46
CA SER A 157 -6.38 -6.61 -16.43
C SER A 157 -4.97 -6.53 -15.83
N VAL A 158 -4.85 -6.61 -14.51
CA VAL A 158 -3.57 -6.72 -13.79
C VAL A 158 -3.42 -8.15 -13.29
N TYR A 159 -2.27 -8.73 -13.56
CA TYR A 159 -1.85 -10.01 -13.03
C TYR A 159 -0.57 -9.81 -12.21
N ALA A 160 -0.72 -9.90 -10.91
CA ALA A 160 0.39 -9.79 -9.97
C ALA A 160 0.73 -11.16 -9.39
N THR A 161 2.00 -11.48 -9.29
CA THR A 161 2.50 -12.72 -8.68
C THR A 161 3.62 -12.42 -7.72
N GLN A 162 3.59 -13.08 -6.58
CA GLN A 162 4.72 -13.14 -5.68
C GLN A 162 5.66 -14.24 -6.14
N GLN A 163 6.94 -13.99 -6.17
CA GLN A 163 7.98 -14.93 -6.57
C GLN A 163 9.01 -15.09 -5.46
N GLY A 164 9.98 -15.96 -5.66
CA GLY A 164 11.11 -16.10 -4.77
C GLY A 164 10.83 -16.78 -3.43
N GLY A 165 9.56 -17.09 -3.13
CA GLY A 165 9.16 -17.74 -1.89
C GLY A 165 9.19 -16.85 -0.64
N GLY A 166 9.51 -15.58 -0.82
CA GLY A 166 9.62 -14.57 0.25
C GLY A 166 9.16 -13.20 -0.22
N ALA A 167 9.67 -12.16 0.42
CA ALA A 167 9.38 -10.78 0.09
C ALA A 167 10.36 -10.23 -0.96
N GLY A 168 9.90 -9.28 -1.78
CA GLY A 168 10.74 -8.46 -2.65
C GLY A 168 10.80 -8.88 -4.11
N ASP A 169 10.24 -10.02 -4.48
CA ASP A 169 10.36 -10.57 -5.83
C ASP A 169 9.05 -10.58 -6.63
N ALA A 170 8.05 -9.81 -6.20
CA ALA A 170 6.79 -9.74 -6.93
C ALA A 170 6.96 -9.28 -8.38
N ARG A 171 6.04 -9.69 -9.21
CA ARG A 171 5.97 -9.32 -10.64
C ARG A 171 4.57 -8.81 -10.96
N ILE A 172 4.51 -7.91 -11.91
CA ILE A 172 3.25 -7.38 -12.43
C ILE A 172 3.20 -7.48 -13.95
N ASN A 173 2.07 -7.95 -14.44
CA ASN A 173 1.74 -7.90 -15.87
C ASN A 173 0.44 -7.10 -16.02
N VAL A 174 0.39 -6.26 -17.01
CA VAL A 174 -0.78 -5.42 -17.31
C VAL A 174 -1.20 -5.65 -18.76
N ARG A 175 -2.43 -6.12 -18.98
CA ARG A 175 -2.93 -6.48 -20.32
C ARG A 175 -2.01 -7.46 -21.08
N GLY A 176 -1.36 -8.39 -20.38
CA GLY A 176 -0.41 -9.33 -20.95
C GLY A 176 1.02 -8.80 -21.11
N PHE A 177 1.24 -7.50 -20.99
CA PHE A 177 2.59 -6.93 -21.01
C PHE A 177 3.27 -7.10 -19.65
N ASN A 178 4.52 -7.57 -19.65
CA ASN A 178 5.30 -7.69 -18.42
C ASN A 178 5.75 -6.30 -17.92
N GLN A 179 6.24 -6.24 -16.68
CA GLN A 179 6.55 -4.98 -16.00
C GLN A 179 7.63 -4.11 -16.71
N ARG A 180 8.43 -4.64 -17.62
CA ARG A 180 9.38 -3.86 -18.43
C ARG A 180 8.67 -2.90 -19.38
N ASN A 181 7.43 -3.19 -19.70
CA ASN A 181 6.58 -2.40 -20.59
C ASN A 181 5.50 -1.62 -19.83
N VAL A 182 5.65 -1.52 -18.51
CA VAL A 182 4.79 -0.74 -17.61
C VAL A 182 5.65 0.34 -16.97
N ALA A 183 5.34 1.61 -17.20
CA ALA A 183 6.03 2.69 -16.52
C ALA A 183 5.67 2.68 -15.04
N VAL A 184 6.66 2.62 -14.16
CA VAL A 184 6.47 2.71 -12.71
C VAL A 184 7.08 4.02 -12.24
N MET A 185 6.27 4.83 -11.55
CA MET A 185 6.68 6.15 -11.08
C MET A 185 6.41 6.32 -9.59
N ILE A 186 7.32 6.96 -8.90
CA ILE A 186 7.16 7.40 -7.50
C ILE A 186 7.28 8.92 -7.51
N ASN A 187 6.24 9.63 -7.13
CA ASN A 187 6.17 11.09 -7.11
C ASN A 187 6.68 11.74 -8.41
N GLY A 188 6.33 11.16 -9.55
CA GLY A 188 6.74 11.64 -10.87
C GLY A 188 8.12 11.17 -11.36
N VAL A 189 8.88 10.44 -10.54
CA VAL A 189 10.21 9.92 -10.92
C VAL A 189 10.08 8.49 -11.44
N PRO A 190 10.53 8.20 -12.70
CA PRO A 190 10.54 6.84 -13.24
C PRO A 190 11.48 5.91 -12.44
N GLN A 191 11.02 4.68 -12.20
CA GLN A 191 11.75 3.69 -11.41
C GLN A 191 12.20 2.47 -12.22
N ASN A 192 11.77 2.36 -13.45
CA ASN A 192 12.24 1.29 -14.35
C ASN A 192 13.75 1.37 -14.51
N ASP A 193 14.41 0.24 -14.39
CA ASP A 193 15.85 0.12 -14.58
C ASP A 193 16.26 0.51 -15.99
N MET A 194 17.33 1.31 -16.12
CA MET A 194 17.77 1.87 -17.39
C MET A 194 18.37 0.82 -18.33
N GLU A 195 18.88 -0.28 -17.79
CA GLU A 195 19.52 -1.34 -18.57
C GLU A 195 18.47 -2.31 -19.15
N ASN A 196 17.52 -2.74 -18.33
CA ASN A 196 16.63 -3.85 -18.68
C ASN A 196 15.14 -3.54 -18.54
N GLY A 197 14.76 -2.32 -18.09
CA GLY A 197 13.38 -1.90 -17.88
C GLY A 197 12.68 -2.53 -16.67
N TRP A 198 13.38 -3.32 -15.86
CA TRP A 198 12.83 -4.05 -14.74
C TRP A 198 12.59 -3.14 -13.53
N VAL A 199 11.66 -3.52 -12.66
CA VAL A 199 11.49 -2.89 -11.34
C VAL A 199 11.72 -3.95 -10.28
N TYR A 200 12.68 -3.73 -9.42
CA TYR A 200 13.01 -4.60 -8.28
C TYR A 200 12.26 -4.10 -7.06
N TRP A 201 11.15 -4.73 -6.73
CA TRP A 201 10.19 -4.24 -5.73
C TRP A 201 10.75 -4.22 -4.31
N SER A 202 11.73 -5.06 -4.02
CA SER A 202 12.47 -5.02 -2.76
C SER A 202 13.16 -3.67 -2.49
N ASN A 203 13.53 -2.94 -3.54
CA ASN A 203 14.13 -1.61 -3.40
C ASN A 203 13.12 -0.53 -2.98
N TRP A 204 11.82 -0.84 -3.06
CA TRP A 204 10.71 0.07 -2.79
C TRP A 204 9.80 -0.47 -1.68
N ASP A 205 10.30 -1.39 -0.89
CA ASP A 205 9.61 -1.88 0.30
C ASP A 205 9.32 -0.71 1.25
N GLY A 206 8.10 -0.68 1.80
CA GLY A 206 7.64 0.43 2.64
C GLY A 206 7.14 1.68 1.89
N VAL A 207 7.37 1.82 0.58
CA VAL A 207 6.83 2.96 -0.19
C VAL A 207 5.31 2.99 -0.15
N ALA A 208 4.66 1.83 -0.24
CA ALA A 208 3.20 1.75 -0.16
C ALA A 208 2.65 2.09 1.24
N ASP A 209 3.43 1.91 2.31
CA ASP A 209 3.06 2.33 3.67
C ASP A 209 3.05 3.85 3.83
N ALA A 210 3.83 4.56 2.99
CA ALA A 210 3.86 6.02 2.93
C ALA A 210 2.93 6.60 1.86
N ALA A 211 2.42 5.78 0.94
CA ALA A 211 1.64 6.23 -0.19
C ALA A 211 0.27 6.77 0.24
N GLN A 212 -0.14 7.87 -0.38
CA GLN A 212 -1.50 8.37 -0.33
C GLN A 212 -2.40 7.56 -1.27
N SER A 213 -1.89 7.22 -2.44
CA SER A 213 -2.61 6.38 -3.40
C SER A 213 -1.67 5.77 -4.43
N ILE A 214 -2.13 4.69 -5.03
CA ILE A 214 -1.51 4.07 -6.20
C ILE A 214 -2.53 4.07 -7.33
N GLN A 215 -2.17 4.69 -8.46
CA GLN A 215 -3.01 4.66 -9.65
C GLN A 215 -2.39 3.77 -10.72
N MET A 216 -3.17 2.81 -11.20
CA MET A 216 -2.85 1.97 -12.34
C MET A 216 -3.65 2.42 -13.56
N GLN A 217 -2.96 2.97 -14.55
CA GLN A 217 -3.50 3.23 -15.88
C GLN A 217 -3.21 2.03 -16.78
N ARG A 218 -4.19 1.61 -17.57
CA ARG A 218 -4.12 0.39 -18.38
C ARG A 218 -4.09 0.70 -19.86
N GLY A 219 -3.02 0.30 -20.51
CA GLY A 219 -2.75 0.58 -21.95
C GLY A 219 -1.84 1.80 -22.11
N LEU A 220 -1.80 2.34 -23.30
CA LEU A 220 -0.99 3.52 -23.59
C LEU A 220 -1.32 4.66 -22.62
N SER A 221 -0.29 5.23 -22.03
CA SER A 221 -0.47 6.41 -21.19
C SER A 221 -1.02 7.58 -22.00
N ALA A 222 -1.95 8.34 -21.39
CA ALA A 222 -2.43 9.59 -21.98
C ALA A 222 -1.34 10.69 -22.01
N VAL A 223 -0.19 10.42 -21.48
CA VAL A 223 0.90 11.38 -21.24
C VAL A 223 2.16 10.94 -21.96
N ASN A 224 2.91 11.91 -22.49
CA ASN A 224 4.24 11.70 -23.05
C ASN A 224 5.23 11.37 -21.91
N LEU A 225 5.40 10.08 -21.62
CA LEU A 225 6.40 9.59 -20.70
C LEU A 225 7.63 9.14 -21.46
N ALA A 226 8.81 9.49 -20.96
CA ALA A 226 10.08 9.02 -21.51
C ALA A 226 10.32 7.51 -21.26
N THR A 227 9.48 6.88 -20.43
CA THR A 227 9.59 5.47 -20.03
C THR A 227 8.60 4.62 -20.83
N PRO A 228 8.97 3.41 -21.26
CA PRO A 228 8.05 2.49 -21.94
C PRO A 228 6.78 2.24 -21.12
N SER A 229 5.62 2.50 -21.71
CA SER A 229 4.32 2.41 -21.00
C SER A 229 3.23 1.75 -21.84
N ILE A 230 3.58 0.89 -22.79
CA ILE A 230 2.62 0.25 -23.70
C ILE A 230 1.61 -0.65 -22.92
N GLY A 231 2.03 -1.27 -21.84
CA GLY A 231 1.17 -2.06 -20.96
C GLY A 231 0.33 -1.20 -20.04
N GLY A 232 0.85 -0.08 -19.60
CA GLY A 232 0.21 0.83 -18.64
C GLY A 232 1.20 1.66 -17.84
N THR A 233 0.67 2.46 -16.92
CA THR A 233 1.47 3.29 -16.02
C THR A 233 1.01 3.08 -14.59
N LEU A 234 1.96 2.80 -13.69
CA LEU A 234 1.76 2.72 -12.26
C LEU A 234 2.32 3.98 -11.60
N ASN A 235 1.47 4.78 -10.99
CA ASN A 235 1.87 5.97 -10.25
C ASN A 235 1.64 5.80 -8.76
N ILE A 236 2.71 5.87 -7.98
CA ILE A 236 2.70 5.88 -6.52
C ILE A 236 2.88 7.32 -6.07
N ILE A 237 1.93 7.83 -5.33
CA ILE A 237 1.94 9.21 -4.85
C ILE A 237 1.95 9.22 -3.32
N THR A 238 2.85 10.02 -2.78
CA THR A 238 2.92 10.34 -1.36
C THR A 238 2.71 11.84 -1.23
N ASP A 239 1.66 12.27 -0.57
CA ASP A 239 1.35 13.70 -0.41
C ASP A 239 1.37 14.10 1.07
N PRO A 240 2.40 14.82 1.56
CA PRO A 240 2.47 15.25 2.95
C PRO A 240 1.32 16.17 3.38
N ALA A 241 0.78 16.96 2.45
CA ALA A 241 -0.27 17.93 2.75
C ALA A 241 -1.66 17.30 2.90
N SER A 242 -1.86 16.10 2.37
CA SER A 242 -3.15 15.39 2.43
C SER A 242 -3.41 14.67 3.76
N HIS A 243 -2.51 14.77 4.73
CA HIS A 243 -2.60 14.05 5.98
C HIS A 243 -2.94 14.96 7.14
N GLU A 244 -3.86 14.53 7.98
CA GLU A 244 -4.11 15.17 9.26
C GLU A 244 -2.91 15.05 10.20
N LYS A 245 -2.78 15.98 11.14
CA LYS A 245 -1.74 15.94 12.16
C LYS A 245 -1.90 14.71 13.05
N GLY A 246 -0.85 13.92 13.15
CA GLY A 246 -0.90 12.74 14.00
C GLY A 246 0.25 11.78 13.78
N GLY A 247 0.17 10.66 14.48
CA GLY A 247 1.08 9.55 14.33
C GLY A 247 0.34 8.22 14.45
N LYS A 248 0.80 7.21 13.70
CA LYS A 248 0.25 5.87 13.70
C LYS A 248 1.37 4.85 13.84
N TYR A 249 1.20 3.93 14.76
CA TYR A 249 2.04 2.72 14.85
C TYR A 249 1.20 1.51 14.46
N LYS A 250 1.71 0.69 13.53
CA LYS A 250 1.10 -0.55 13.07
C LYS A 250 2.06 -1.70 13.27
N GLN A 251 1.58 -2.78 13.88
CA GLN A 251 2.31 -4.03 14.01
C GLN A 251 1.58 -5.12 13.25
N GLU A 252 2.31 -5.83 12.39
CA GLU A 252 1.79 -6.93 11.59
C GLU A 252 2.60 -8.19 11.89
N VAL A 253 1.92 -9.31 12.03
CA VAL A 253 2.51 -10.64 12.26
C VAL A 253 1.94 -11.63 11.26
N GLY A 254 2.72 -12.62 10.88
CA GLY A 254 2.29 -13.60 9.89
C GLY A 254 3.07 -14.91 9.93
N ALA A 255 2.75 -15.79 9.00
CA ALA A 255 3.45 -17.05 8.85
C ALA A 255 4.94 -16.85 8.51
N GLY A 256 5.77 -17.85 8.81
CA GLY A 256 7.21 -17.78 8.55
C GLY A 256 7.94 -16.75 9.39
N GLY A 257 7.51 -16.55 10.65
CA GLY A 257 8.14 -15.60 11.58
C GLY A 257 7.97 -14.13 11.12
N PHE A 258 7.04 -13.83 10.20
CA PHE A 258 6.87 -12.49 9.67
C PHE A 258 6.49 -11.50 10.76
N LEU A 259 7.27 -10.42 10.83
CA LEU A 259 7.06 -9.29 11.73
C LEU A 259 7.31 -7.99 10.97
N LYS A 260 6.30 -7.12 10.91
CA LYS A 260 6.45 -5.80 10.31
C LYS A 260 5.95 -4.74 11.28
N SER A 261 6.79 -3.76 11.56
CA SER A 261 6.51 -2.60 12.39
C SER A 261 6.57 -1.36 11.51
N THR A 262 5.47 -0.62 11.45
CA THR A 262 5.36 0.62 10.68
C THR A 262 5.06 1.76 11.62
N PHE A 263 5.85 2.81 11.56
CA PHE A 263 5.60 4.07 12.25
C PHE A 263 5.40 5.18 11.21
N ASN A 264 4.26 5.83 11.24
CA ASN A 264 3.93 6.99 10.42
C ASN A 264 3.77 8.22 11.32
N TRP A 265 4.25 9.36 10.85
CA TRP A 265 4.07 10.65 11.49
C TRP A 265 3.73 11.71 10.44
N ASN A 266 2.80 12.60 10.78
CA ASN A 266 2.37 13.69 9.92
C ASN A 266 2.21 14.96 10.75
N SER A 267 2.71 16.09 10.24
CA SER A 267 2.55 17.39 10.90
C SER A 267 1.13 17.92 10.79
N GLY A 268 0.35 17.42 9.81
CA GLY A 268 -0.77 18.13 9.27
C GLY A 268 -0.32 19.41 8.55
N LEU A 269 -1.27 20.17 8.05
CA LEU A 269 -1.01 21.45 7.42
C LEU A 269 -0.69 22.51 8.47
N ILE A 270 0.43 23.20 8.34
CA ILE A 270 0.92 24.23 9.25
C ILE A 270 0.76 25.58 8.53
N ASN A 271 -0.05 26.47 9.10
CA ASN A 271 -0.35 27.81 8.55
C ASN A 271 -0.78 27.75 7.08
N ASP A 272 -1.54 26.74 6.70
CA ASP A 272 -2.07 26.48 5.35
C ASP A 272 -1.02 26.49 4.23
N LYS A 273 0.26 26.30 4.57
CA LYS A 273 1.38 26.41 3.63
C LYS A 273 2.38 25.28 3.69
N PHE A 274 2.57 24.69 4.84
CA PHE A 274 3.66 23.74 5.04
C PHE A 274 3.16 22.45 5.66
N ALA A 275 3.60 21.33 5.13
CA ALA A 275 3.35 20.02 5.71
C ALA A 275 4.58 19.13 5.65
N MET A 276 4.72 18.24 6.61
CA MET A 276 5.74 17.20 6.64
C MET A 276 5.12 15.86 7.00
N SER A 277 5.67 14.81 6.43
CA SER A 277 5.35 13.44 6.80
C SER A 277 6.58 12.56 6.84
N GLY A 278 6.55 11.53 7.65
CA GLY A 278 7.61 10.55 7.77
C GLY A 278 7.07 9.16 8.03
N THR A 279 7.70 8.16 7.43
CA THR A 279 7.38 6.75 7.63
C THR A 279 8.66 5.97 7.84
N VAL A 280 8.67 5.10 8.84
CA VAL A 280 9.75 4.14 9.07
C VAL A 280 9.14 2.76 9.19
N VAL A 281 9.68 1.80 8.45
CA VAL A 281 9.26 0.41 8.46
C VAL A 281 10.42 -0.48 8.84
N ARG A 282 10.18 -1.43 9.72
CA ARG A 282 11.06 -2.57 10.01
C ARG A 282 10.33 -3.85 9.63
N LYS A 283 10.91 -4.65 8.76
CA LYS A 283 10.35 -5.92 8.30
C LYS A 283 11.35 -7.05 8.46
N THR A 284 10.93 -8.14 9.11
CA THR A 284 11.70 -9.36 9.28
C THR A 284 10.81 -10.59 9.09
N GLY A 285 11.40 -11.71 8.76
CA GLY A 285 10.71 -12.99 8.69
C GLY A 285 11.63 -14.09 8.19
N ASP A 286 11.35 -15.33 8.56
CA ASP A 286 12.13 -16.50 8.13
C ASP A 286 11.74 -16.95 6.71
N GLY A 287 10.58 -16.48 6.23
CA GLY A 287 9.97 -16.95 4.98
C GLY A 287 9.23 -18.27 5.15
N ILE A 288 8.50 -18.68 4.11
CA ILE A 288 7.74 -19.94 4.09
C ILE A 288 8.55 -21.06 3.43
N ILE A 289 9.32 -20.71 2.40
CA ILE A 289 10.26 -21.62 1.75
C ILE A 289 11.60 -21.52 2.48
N ASP A 290 12.31 -22.63 2.60
CA ASP A 290 13.61 -22.69 3.29
C ASP A 290 14.55 -21.59 2.79
N LYS A 291 15.16 -20.87 3.74
CA LYS A 291 16.13 -19.79 3.48
C LYS A 291 15.62 -18.62 2.63
N THR A 292 14.31 -18.37 2.61
CA THR A 292 13.72 -17.17 2.00
C THR A 292 13.40 -16.09 3.04
N TRP A 293 14.26 -15.95 4.04
CA TRP A 293 14.18 -14.93 5.07
C TRP A 293 14.25 -13.52 4.51
N THR A 294 13.71 -12.55 5.23
CA THR A 294 13.79 -11.13 4.91
C THR A 294 14.27 -10.33 6.12
N ASP A 295 15.09 -9.33 5.86
CA ASP A 295 15.60 -8.35 6.83
C ASP A 295 15.67 -6.99 6.14
N ALA A 296 14.67 -6.16 6.38
CA ALA A 296 14.51 -4.91 5.67
C ALA A 296 14.16 -3.76 6.61
N TRP A 297 14.70 -2.60 6.28
CA TRP A 297 14.23 -1.31 6.72
C TRP A 297 13.67 -0.55 5.53
N ALA A 298 12.71 0.32 5.78
CA ALA A 298 12.33 1.33 4.80
C ALA A 298 12.10 2.66 5.50
N TYR A 299 12.40 3.73 4.79
CA TYR A 299 12.16 5.09 5.27
C TYR A 299 11.56 5.94 4.16
N TYR A 300 10.73 6.83 4.57
CA TYR A 300 10.17 7.90 3.75
C TYR A 300 10.16 9.18 4.56
N MET A 301 10.51 10.28 3.93
CA MET A 301 10.33 11.64 4.43
C MET A 301 9.78 12.50 3.30
N GLY A 302 8.76 13.27 3.58
CA GLY A 302 8.15 14.20 2.64
C GLY A 302 7.94 15.56 3.29
N ALA A 303 8.11 16.62 2.51
CA ALA A 303 7.76 17.97 2.88
C ALA A 303 7.08 18.66 1.70
N SER A 304 6.06 19.44 1.97
CA SER A 304 5.32 20.23 1.00
C SER A 304 5.30 21.68 1.46
N TYR A 305 5.51 22.62 0.54
CA TYR A 305 5.47 24.05 0.81
C TYR A 305 4.73 24.79 -0.29
N GLN A 306 3.61 25.41 0.07
CA GLN A 306 2.84 26.31 -0.77
C GLN A 306 3.44 27.72 -0.63
N ALA A 307 4.26 28.14 -1.59
CA ALA A 307 4.91 29.46 -1.54
C ALA A 307 3.90 30.60 -1.76
N ASN A 308 2.98 30.39 -2.70
CA ASN A 308 1.83 31.26 -3.01
C ASN A 308 0.77 30.43 -3.75
N GLU A 309 -0.32 31.03 -4.17
CA GLU A 309 -1.44 30.35 -4.86
C GLU A 309 -1.01 29.62 -6.13
N ASP A 310 0.05 30.09 -6.80
CA ASP A 310 0.51 29.53 -8.06
C ASP A 310 1.70 28.57 -7.92
N ASN A 311 2.42 28.57 -6.79
CA ASN A 311 3.68 27.83 -6.68
C ASN A 311 3.70 26.92 -5.46
N ARG A 312 3.86 25.63 -5.72
CA ARG A 312 4.04 24.58 -4.70
C ARG A 312 5.36 23.84 -4.93
N PHE A 313 6.07 23.57 -3.86
CA PHE A 313 7.29 22.77 -3.83
C PHE A 313 7.09 21.54 -2.96
N GLU A 314 7.64 20.42 -3.39
CA GLU A 314 7.62 19.17 -2.63
C GLU A 314 9.00 18.53 -2.65
N LEU A 315 9.48 18.16 -1.47
CA LEU A 315 10.75 17.46 -1.30
C LEU A 315 10.46 16.08 -0.73
N TYR A 316 11.04 15.06 -1.34
CA TYR A 316 10.89 13.68 -0.93
C TYR A 316 12.23 12.98 -0.81
N ALA A 317 12.33 12.10 0.19
CA ALA A 317 13.43 11.16 0.34
C ALA A 317 12.85 9.79 0.69
N VAL A 318 13.20 8.78 -0.08
CA VAL A 318 12.72 7.41 0.11
C VAL A 318 13.83 6.41 -0.12
N GLY A 319 13.84 5.33 0.64
CA GLY A 319 14.75 4.22 0.43
C GLY A 319 14.37 3.02 1.28
N ALA A 320 14.84 1.84 0.84
CA ALA A 320 14.57 0.58 1.50
C ALA A 320 15.84 -0.29 1.52
N PRO A 321 16.76 -0.05 2.48
CA PRO A 321 17.86 -0.97 2.67
C PRO A 321 17.33 -2.34 3.11
N GLN A 322 17.60 -3.35 2.32
CA GLN A 322 17.06 -4.68 2.50
C GLN A 322 18.08 -5.77 2.22
N ARG A 323 17.84 -6.94 2.79
CA ARG A 323 18.52 -8.19 2.53
C ARG A 323 17.52 -9.33 2.61
N HIS A 324 17.54 -10.25 1.67
CA HIS A 324 16.65 -11.41 1.67
C HIS A 324 17.23 -12.60 0.93
N GLY A 325 16.80 -13.78 1.31
CA GLY A 325 17.05 -15.02 0.59
C GLY A 325 15.98 -15.25 -0.47
N GLN A 326 16.35 -15.89 -1.56
CA GLN A 326 15.47 -16.09 -2.71
C GLN A 326 15.38 -17.58 -3.10
N ASN A 327 14.27 -17.94 -3.75
CA ASN A 327 14.06 -19.20 -4.46
C ASN A 327 13.56 -18.86 -5.87
N LEU A 328 14.49 -18.66 -6.81
CA LEU A 328 14.18 -18.12 -8.14
C LEU A 328 14.13 -19.19 -9.25
N TYR A 329 14.65 -20.38 -9.02
CA TYR A 329 14.66 -21.39 -10.07
C TYR A 329 13.34 -22.14 -10.16
N LYS A 330 13.00 -22.54 -11.38
CA LYS A 330 11.91 -23.46 -11.61
C LYS A 330 12.29 -24.84 -11.07
N GLN A 331 11.36 -25.49 -10.39
CA GLN A 331 11.56 -26.86 -9.90
C GLN A 331 10.74 -27.84 -10.70
N ASN A 332 11.23 -29.06 -10.77
CA ASN A 332 10.48 -30.19 -11.28
C ASN A 332 9.32 -30.50 -10.31
N ILE A 333 8.14 -30.77 -10.85
CA ILE A 333 6.95 -31.08 -10.06
C ILE A 333 7.14 -32.28 -9.15
N GLY A 334 7.93 -33.28 -9.60
CA GLY A 334 8.27 -34.47 -8.81
C GLY A 334 9.15 -34.20 -7.59
N ALA A 335 9.73 -32.97 -7.50
CA ALA A 335 10.39 -32.53 -6.28
C ALA A 335 9.39 -32.24 -5.15
N TYR A 336 8.16 -31.89 -5.50
CA TYR A 336 7.08 -31.65 -4.55
C TYR A 336 6.26 -32.89 -4.26
N ASP A 337 5.93 -33.66 -5.32
CA ASP A 337 5.11 -34.86 -5.27
C ASP A 337 5.40 -35.71 -6.50
N ALA A 338 6.15 -36.81 -6.32
CA ALA A 338 6.57 -37.68 -7.40
C ALA A 338 5.42 -38.53 -7.97
N ASP A 339 4.48 -38.94 -7.12
CA ASP A 339 3.34 -39.74 -7.56
C ASP A 339 2.40 -38.91 -8.43
N PHE A 340 2.15 -37.64 -8.01
CA PHE A 340 1.41 -36.73 -8.86
C PHE A 340 2.14 -36.43 -10.16
N ALA A 341 3.45 -36.19 -10.12
CA ALA A 341 4.26 -35.93 -11.31
C ALA A 341 4.17 -37.09 -12.30
N ALA A 342 4.30 -38.36 -11.84
CA ALA A 342 4.18 -39.54 -12.66
C ALA A 342 2.78 -39.71 -13.29
N SER A 343 1.76 -39.09 -12.71
CA SER A 343 0.40 -39.10 -13.27
C SER A 343 0.19 -38.08 -14.39
N VAL A 344 1.15 -37.20 -14.64
CA VAL A 344 1.07 -36.15 -15.68
C VAL A 344 1.57 -36.70 -17.01
N ASP A 345 0.75 -36.61 -18.05
CA ASP A 345 1.12 -37.06 -19.39
C ASP A 345 2.41 -36.39 -19.89
N GLY A 346 3.36 -37.22 -20.33
CA GLY A 346 4.64 -36.70 -20.86
C GLY A 346 5.64 -36.24 -19.80
N TYR A 347 5.40 -36.58 -18.53
CA TYR A 347 6.38 -36.32 -17.49
C TYR A 347 7.64 -37.18 -17.68
N ASP A 348 8.81 -36.51 -17.59
CA ASP A 348 10.11 -37.17 -17.70
C ASP A 348 10.69 -37.42 -16.31
N GLU A 349 10.62 -38.65 -15.84
CA GLU A 349 11.13 -39.07 -14.52
C GLU A 349 12.64 -38.89 -14.39
N THR A 350 13.40 -38.92 -15.51
CA THR A 350 14.85 -38.74 -15.48
C THR A 350 15.26 -37.28 -15.10
N ALA A 351 14.33 -36.33 -15.21
CA ALA A 351 14.54 -34.95 -14.84
C ALA A 351 14.77 -34.70 -13.32
N LEU A 352 14.53 -35.74 -12.48
CA LEU A 352 14.82 -35.70 -11.04
C LEU A 352 16.26 -36.06 -10.67
N GLY A 353 17.12 -36.29 -11.66
CA GLY A 353 18.49 -36.75 -11.49
C GLY A 353 18.61 -38.24 -11.32
N GLU A 354 19.84 -38.78 -11.57
CA GLU A 354 20.12 -40.20 -11.61
C GLU A 354 19.77 -40.97 -10.31
N ASP A 355 19.79 -40.29 -9.17
CA ASP A 355 19.54 -40.91 -7.87
C ASP A 355 18.19 -40.51 -7.25
N GLY A 356 17.34 -39.74 -7.95
CA GLY A 356 16.08 -39.24 -7.41
C GLY A 356 16.26 -38.36 -6.16
N LYS A 357 17.39 -37.71 -6.00
CA LYS A 357 17.76 -36.89 -4.82
C LYS A 357 16.80 -35.77 -4.48
N PHE A 358 16.03 -35.30 -5.48
CA PHE A 358 15.06 -34.24 -5.32
C PHE A 358 13.63 -34.74 -5.35
N LYS A 359 13.43 -36.04 -5.21
CA LYS A 359 12.11 -36.66 -5.17
C LYS A 359 11.48 -36.40 -3.79
N ASP A 360 10.23 -35.96 -3.79
CA ASP A 360 9.41 -35.80 -2.59
C ASP A 360 10.06 -34.93 -1.47
N VAL A 361 10.90 -33.95 -1.83
CA VAL A 361 11.53 -33.05 -0.86
C VAL A 361 10.55 -32.04 -0.26
N GLY A 362 9.36 -31.93 -0.83
CA GLY A 362 8.26 -31.14 -0.31
C GLY A 362 8.27 -29.67 -0.75
N ARG A 363 7.16 -29.00 -0.50
CA ARG A 363 6.87 -27.64 -1.01
C ARG A 363 7.67 -26.51 -0.35
N PHE A 364 8.34 -26.79 0.74
CA PHE A 364 9.19 -25.80 1.44
C PHE A 364 10.63 -25.84 0.98
N PHE A 365 10.99 -26.81 0.17
CA PHE A 365 12.34 -27.00 -0.31
C PHE A 365 12.79 -25.84 -1.21
N ASN A 366 13.99 -25.33 -0.94
CA ASN A 366 14.65 -24.32 -1.75
C ASN A 366 15.87 -24.94 -2.42
N GLN A 367 15.84 -25.08 -3.73
CA GLN A 367 16.97 -25.64 -4.47
C GLN A 367 18.21 -24.75 -4.50
N ASN A 368 18.07 -23.49 -4.19
CA ASN A 368 19.17 -22.53 -4.07
C ASN A 368 19.90 -22.60 -2.72
N TRP A 369 19.41 -23.42 -1.82
CA TRP A 369 19.97 -23.65 -0.52
C TRP A 369 20.42 -25.09 -0.38
N SER A 370 21.66 -25.27 0.07
CA SER A 370 22.22 -26.55 0.43
C SER A 370 22.92 -26.47 1.77
N PRO A 371 22.57 -27.29 2.76
CA PRO A 371 23.29 -27.32 4.01
C PRO A 371 24.70 -27.90 3.83
N ILE A 372 25.67 -27.35 4.56
CA ILE A 372 27.05 -27.81 4.63
C ILE A 372 27.33 -28.35 6.03
N SER A 373 27.98 -29.53 6.17
CA SER A 373 28.39 -30.02 7.49
C SER A 373 29.53 -29.19 8.10
N SER A 374 29.65 -29.24 9.44
CA SER A 374 30.77 -28.60 10.13
C SER A 374 32.16 -29.11 9.69
N ASP A 375 32.21 -30.32 9.11
CA ASP A 375 33.41 -30.98 8.65
C ASP A 375 33.78 -30.64 7.21
N TYR A 376 32.91 -29.89 6.52
CA TYR A 376 33.16 -29.53 5.14
C TYR A 376 34.31 -28.53 5.00
N LYS A 377 35.34 -28.94 4.28
CA LYS A 377 36.56 -28.15 4.01
C LYS A 377 36.70 -27.69 2.55
N GLY A 378 35.76 -28.07 1.69
CA GLY A 378 35.78 -27.73 0.28
C GLY A 378 35.14 -26.37 -0.01
N LYS A 379 35.05 -26.05 -1.27
CA LYS A 379 34.36 -24.87 -1.77
C LYS A 379 32.93 -25.23 -2.08
N GLN A 380 32.03 -24.25 -1.94
CA GLN A 380 30.69 -24.33 -2.44
C GLN A 380 30.70 -24.72 -3.92
N TYR A 381 29.83 -25.63 -4.35
CA TYR A 381 29.71 -25.97 -5.75
C TYR A 381 29.23 -24.74 -6.52
N TRP A 382 30.06 -24.34 -7.48
CA TRP A 382 29.73 -23.24 -8.39
C TRP A 382 29.91 -23.73 -9.82
N TYR A 383 28.80 -23.75 -10.55
CA TYR A 383 28.84 -24.08 -11.97
C TYR A 383 28.72 -22.78 -12.76
N MET A 384 29.80 -22.34 -13.37
CA MET A 384 29.75 -21.24 -14.33
C MET A 384 29.65 -21.81 -15.74
N TYR A 385 28.59 -21.41 -16.43
CA TYR A 385 28.38 -21.83 -17.83
C TYR A 385 29.62 -21.51 -18.67
N GLY A 386 30.18 -22.52 -19.32
CA GLY A 386 31.31 -22.37 -20.24
C GLY A 386 32.70 -22.28 -19.62
N VAL A 387 32.85 -22.33 -18.30
CA VAL A 387 34.16 -22.29 -17.61
C VAL A 387 34.37 -23.55 -16.78
N GLY A 388 33.75 -24.63 -17.16
CA GLY A 388 33.90 -25.94 -16.52
C GLY A 388 35.37 -26.34 -16.48
N GLY A 389 35.87 -26.59 -15.30
CA GLY A 389 37.24 -27.02 -15.08
C GLY A 389 38.23 -25.97 -14.58
N LEU A 390 37.96 -24.68 -14.72
CA LEU A 390 38.92 -23.65 -14.23
C LEU A 390 38.81 -23.41 -12.71
N PHE A 391 37.66 -23.72 -12.10
CA PHE A 391 37.39 -23.47 -10.68
C PHE A 391 37.04 -24.71 -9.85
N GLY A 392 37.26 -25.89 -10.43
CA GLY A 392 37.09 -27.17 -9.77
C GLY A 392 35.61 -27.61 -9.59
N ASN A 393 35.27 -28.75 -10.13
CA ASN A 393 34.03 -29.46 -9.89
C ASN A 393 34.07 -30.11 -8.50
N GLY A 394 33.80 -29.36 -7.46
CA GLY A 394 33.54 -29.93 -6.16
C GLY A 394 32.10 -30.40 -6.10
N ASN A 395 31.86 -31.71 -6.14
CA ASN A 395 30.53 -32.26 -5.90
C ASN A 395 30.19 -32.05 -4.43
N GLN A 396 29.33 -31.08 -4.14
CA GLN A 396 28.95 -30.72 -2.79
C GLN A 396 27.62 -31.38 -2.45
N ASP A 397 27.55 -31.96 -1.27
CA ASP A 397 26.29 -32.42 -0.74
C ASP A 397 25.41 -31.20 -0.40
N ARG A 398 24.38 -30.96 -1.18
CA ARG A 398 23.42 -29.88 -0.96
C ARG A 398 22.70 -29.96 0.38
N TYR A 399 22.68 -31.11 1.01
CA TYR A 399 22.05 -31.33 2.32
C TYR A 399 23.00 -31.05 3.50
N ASN A 400 24.20 -30.60 3.24
CA ASN A 400 25.15 -30.26 4.30
C ASN A 400 24.64 -29.07 5.13
N PRO A 401 24.45 -29.19 6.48
CA PRO A 401 23.78 -28.19 7.32
C PRO A 401 24.47 -26.82 7.38
N ASN A 402 25.73 -26.74 6.94
CA ASN A 402 26.47 -25.48 6.96
C ASN A 402 26.55 -24.76 5.60
N PHE A 403 25.84 -25.26 4.60
CA PHE A 403 25.87 -24.66 3.27
C PHE A 403 25.17 -23.31 3.25
N LEU A 404 25.72 -22.34 2.54
CA LEU A 404 25.15 -21.00 2.39
C LEU A 404 24.07 -20.99 1.30
N ASN A 405 23.13 -20.06 1.42
CA ASN A 405 22.18 -19.78 0.35
C ASN A 405 22.94 -19.21 -0.87
N GLU A 406 22.74 -19.83 -2.03
CA GLU A 406 23.30 -19.39 -3.31
C GLU A 406 22.55 -18.21 -3.89
N ARG A 407 21.39 -17.86 -3.32
CA ARG A 407 20.54 -16.76 -3.80
C ARG A 407 20.15 -15.87 -2.64
N GLU A 408 21.07 -15.01 -2.29
CA GLU A 408 20.86 -13.95 -1.33
C GLU A 408 21.05 -12.62 -2.04
N ASN A 409 20.14 -11.70 -1.82
CA ASN A 409 20.20 -10.36 -2.38
C ASN A 409 20.20 -9.33 -1.25
N TYR A 410 21.03 -8.31 -1.35
CA TYR A 410 20.97 -7.12 -0.52
C TYR A 410 21.11 -5.89 -1.40
N PHE A 411 20.31 -4.88 -1.14
CA PHE A 411 20.33 -3.66 -1.93
C PHE A 411 19.80 -2.46 -1.13
N HIS A 412 20.31 -1.27 -1.45
CA HIS A 412 19.77 0.00 -1.02
C HIS A 412 19.80 0.98 -2.18
N LYS A 413 18.63 1.46 -2.58
CA LYS A 413 18.44 2.42 -3.67
C LYS A 413 17.74 3.67 -3.14
N PRO A 414 18.47 4.63 -2.52
CA PRO A 414 17.88 5.88 -2.10
C PRO A 414 17.47 6.73 -3.29
N LEU A 415 16.34 7.41 -3.15
CA LEU A 415 15.82 8.39 -4.08
C LEU A 415 15.51 9.67 -3.31
N VAL A 416 16.00 10.80 -3.81
CA VAL A 416 15.62 12.15 -3.33
C VAL A 416 15.12 12.92 -4.54
N ASN A 417 13.95 13.53 -4.43
CA ASN A 417 13.40 14.35 -5.49
C ASN A 417 12.77 15.65 -4.97
N LEU A 418 12.91 16.69 -5.77
CA LEU A 418 12.27 17.98 -5.59
C LEU A 418 11.32 18.20 -6.76
N ASN A 419 10.05 18.36 -6.45
CA ASN A 419 9.01 18.70 -7.42
C ASN A 419 8.66 20.18 -7.26
N HIS A 420 8.45 20.87 -8.36
CA HIS A 420 7.89 22.20 -8.40
C HIS A 420 6.69 22.22 -9.34
N PHE A 421 5.57 22.66 -8.83
CA PHE A 421 4.32 22.84 -9.56
C PHE A 421 4.03 24.35 -9.64
N MET A 422 3.76 24.82 -10.84
CA MET A 422 3.50 26.23 -11.10
C MET A 422 2.30 26.40 -12.04
N ASN A 423 1.33 27.19 -11.62
CA ASN A 423 0.28 27.71 -12.49
C ASN A 423 0.81 28.99 -13.15
N ILE A 424 1.06 28.95 -14.45
CA ILE A 424 1.48 30.12 -15.22
C ILE A 424 0.27 31.02 -15.50
N ASN A 425 -0.87 30.40 -15.73
CA ASN A 425 -2.19 31.04 -15.88
C ASN A 425 -3.26 29.93 -15.82
N ASP A 426 -4.54 30.26 -15.91
CA ASP A 426 -5.70 29.36 -15.81
C ASP A 426 -5.66 28.18 -16.82
N LYS A 427 -4.88 28.29 -17.88
CA LYS A 427 -4.80 27.29 -18.96
C LYS A 427 -3.45 26.56 -19.04
N THR A 428 -2.44 27.08 -18.35
CA THR A 428 -1.06 26.59 -18.51
C THR A 428 -0.43 26.29 -17.16
N ARG A 429 -0.04 25.06 -16.97
CA ARG A 429 0.67 24.58 -15.79
C ARG A 429 2.04 24.04 -16.16
N LEU A 430 3.02 24.25 -15.29
CA LEU A 430 4.36 23.69 -15.38
C LEU A 430 4.60 22.76 -14.20
N SER A 431 5.05 21.57 -14.50
CA SER A 431 5.53 20.60 -13.51
C SER A 431 6.99 20.30 -13.78
N SER A 432 7.84 20.51 -12.79
CA SER A 432 9.28 20.24 -12.89
C SER A 432 9.68 19.25 -11.81
N VAL A 433 10.45 18.25 -12.17
CA VAL A 433 10.95 17.22 -11.25
C VAL A 433 12.47 17.15 -11.36
N LEU A 434 13.15 17.43 -10.28
CA LEU A 434 14.59 17.22 -10.15
C LEU A 434 14.80 16.05 -9.17
N TYR A 435 15.60 15.06 -9.55
CA TYR A 435 15.87 13.95 -8.67
C TYR A 435 17.30 13.45 -8.71
N TRP A 436 17.70 12.82 -7.62
CA TRP A 436 18.91 12.04 -7.50
C TRP A 436 18.59 10.66 -6.97
N SER A 437 19.19 9.63 -7.53
CA SER A 437 19.10 8.26 -7.04
C SER A 437 20.47 7.62 -7.03
N GLY A 438 20.81 6.97 -5.92
CA GLY A 438 22.00 6.15 -5.77
C GLY A 438 21.64 4.67 -5.75
N GLY A 439 22.67 3.83 -5.67
CA GLY A 439 22.49 2.39 -5.49
C GLY A 439 23.73 1.76 -4.90
N SER A 440 23.52 0.85 -3.94
CA SER A 440 24.57 0.01 -3.38
C SER A 440 23.97 -1.34 -3.04
N GLY A 441 24.57 -2.41 -3.49
CA GLY A 441 24.06 -3.74 -3.23
C GLY A 441 24.88 -4.82 -3.90
N GLY A 442 24.39 -6.04 -3.74
CA GLY A 442 25.00 -7.24 -4.29
C GLY A 442 24.18 -8.47 -3.93
N GLY A 443 24.75 -9.61 -4.17
CA GLY A 443 24.13 -10.90 -3.89
C GLY A 443 25.12 -12.04 -4.02
N THR A 444 24.66 -13.22 -3.63
CA THR A 444 25.33 -14.49 -3.90
C THR A 444 24.68 -15.12 -5.13
N GLY A 445 25.44 -15.77 -6.01
CA GLY A 445 24.90 -16.45 -7.17
C GLY A 445 25.83 -16.54 -8.33
#